data_07a169e48fe1430d5a9d117d6d7a234b
#
_entry.id   07a169e48fe1430d5a9d117d6d7a234b
#
_cell.length_a   1.000
_cell.length_b   1.000
_cell.length_c   1.000
_cell.angle_alpha   90.00
_cell.angle_beta   90.00
_cell.angle_gamma   90.00
#
_symmetry.space_group_name_H-M   'P 1'
#
loop_
_entity.id
_entity.type
_entity.pdbx_description
1 polymer ?
#
loop_
_entity_poly.entity_id
_entity_poly.type
_entity_poly.pdbx_seq_one_letter_code
_entity_poly.pdbx_strand_id
1 'polypeptide(L)'
;MRRFFQVVLFLCLQSIGVAAEQLCAPLSYEDSSYSVCRIDLRETRLELFNLDGQGAPLGSLGALAESLRAEGKELGFAMNAGMFDEALKPIGLYVEDGNESKKLNRRDGYGNFHVKPNGVFYVKGDRVGVAATEAYVKLNEKPDFATQSGPMLVIDGKIHPKFSETGMSYKIRNGVGMLDAHTAIFVISENAVNFYDFAKLFRDRLTCANALFFDGTVSSL
;
A
#
# COMPACT_ATOMS: atom_id res chain seq x y z
N MET A 1 -12.02 72.96 16.99
CA MET A 1 -11.13 71.83 16.59
C MET A 1 -11.72 70.55 17.13
N ARG A 2 -12.42 69.80 16.27
CA ARG A 2 -12.97 68.46 16.59
C ARG A 2 -11.95 67.41 16.17
N ARG A 3 -11.38 66.70 17.12
CA ARG A 3 -10.50 65.51 16.86
C ARG A 3 -11.39 64.30 16.58
N PHE A 4 -11.34 63.77 15.34
CA PHE A 4 -11.87 62.45 14.98
C PHE A 4 -10.91 61.36 15.47
N PHE A 5 -11.35 60.48 16.34
CA PHE A 5 -10.70 59.24 16.71
C PHE A 5 -11.10 58.18 15.65
N GLN A 6 -10.15 57.74 14.81
CA GLN A 6 -10.32 56.59 13.94
C GLN A 6 -10.09 55.33 14.80
N VAL A 7 -11.13 54.51 14.98
CA VAL A 7 -11.01 53.16 15.54
C VAL A 7 -10.62 52.24 14.44
N VAL A 8 -9.38 51.74 14.44
CA VAL A 8 -8.91 50.67 13.55
C VAL A 8 -9.28 49.35 14.17
N LEU A 9 -10.29 48.65 13.63
CA LEU A 9 -10.69 47.31 13.99
C LEU A 9 -9.72 46.31 13.33
N PHE A 10 -8.79 45.71 14.11
CA PHE A 10 -7.96 44.61 13.67
C PHE A 10 -8.80 43.34 13.65
N LEU A 11 -9.22 42.88 12.45
CA LEU A 11 -9.80 41.55 12.26
C LEU A 11 -8.64 40.54 12.26
N CYS A 12 -8.45 39.83 13.38
CA CYS A 12 -7.53 38.70 13.43
C CYS A 12 -8.20 37.51 12.71
N LEU A 13 -7.89 37.31 11.44
CA LEU A 13 -8.22 36.10 10.71
C LEU A 13 -7.38 34.95 11.31
N GLN A 14 -7.97 34.22 12.23
CA GLN A 14 -7.43 32.91 12.62
C GLN A 14 -7.67 31.96 11.43
N SER A 15 -6.62 31.65 10.70
CA SER A 15 -6.60 30.50 9.81
C SER A 15 -6.80 29.26 10.70
N ILE A 16 -7.98 28.66 10.63
CA ILE A 16 -8.23 27.33 11.17
C ILE A 16 -7.39 26.41 10.27
N GLY A 17 -6.19 26.09 10.72
CA GLY A 17 -5.40 25.02 10.14
C GLY A 17 -6.19 23.73 10.33
N VAL A 18 -6.77 23.19 9.26
CA VAL A 18 -7.25 21.83 9.24
C VAL A 18 -5.98 20.99 9.52
N ALA A 19 -5.93 20.34 10.69
CA ALA A 19 -4.86 19.40 10.97
C ALA A 19 -4.86 18.37 9.84
N ALA A 20 -3.73 18.21 9.15
CA ALA A 20 -3.59 17.16 8.16
C ALA A 20 -3.97 15.84 8.83
N GLU A 21 -4.97 15.17 8.29
CA GLU A 21 -5.41 13.89 8.83
C GLU A 21 -4.21 12.93 8.80
N GLN A 22 -3.89 12.34 9.94
CA GLN A 22 -2.72 11.48 10.06
C GLN A 22 -2.97 10.22 9.20
N LEU A 23 -2.28 10.09 8.08
CA LEU A 23 -2.45 8.98 7.13
C LEU A 23 -2.26 7.60 7.78
N CYS A 24 -1.38 7.53 8.79
CA CYS A 24 -1.02 6.28 9.46
C CYS A 24 -1.28 6.38 10.96
N ALA A 25 -1.79 5.29 11.56
CA ALA A 25 -2.04 5.19 12.98
C ALA A 25 -1.69 3.79 13.53
N PRO A 26 -1.26 3.68 14.79
CA PRO A 26 -1.06 2.40 15.44
C PRO A 26 -2.41 1.70 15.68
N LEU A 27 -2.42 0.37 15.54
CA LEU A 27 -3.57 -0.48 15.79
C LEU A 27 -3.13 -1.71 16.58
N SER A 28 -3.79 -2.01 17.69
CA SER A 28 -3.67 -3.29 18.37
C SER A 28 -4.86 -4.20 18.00
N TYR A 29 -4.57 -5.44 17.64
CA TYR A 29 -5.57 -6.44 17.36
C TYR A 29 -5.08 -7.81 17.85
N GLU A 30 -5.91 -8.46 18.70
CA GLU A 30 -5.49 -9.63 19.47
C GLU A 30 -4.15 -9.34 20.18
N ASP A 31 -3.18 -10.24 20.13
CA ASP A 31 -1.88 -10.13 20.82
C ASP A 31 -0.81 -9.40 19.98
N SER A 32 -1.21 -8.66 18.94
CA SER A 32 -0.28 -8.06 17.98
C SER A 32 -0.54 -6.57 17.77
N SER A 33 0.54 -5.86 17.44
CA SER A 33 0.53 -4.43 17.12
C SER A 33 0.87 -4.21 15.65
N TYR A 34 0.25 -3.20 15.06
CA TYR A 34 0.35 -2.89 13.64
C TYR A 34 0.41 -1.38 13.44
N SER A 35 1.15 -0.93 12.41
CA SER A 35 0.97 0.38 11.81
C SER A 35 0.05 0.26 10.61
N VAL A 36 -1.02 1.08 10.59
CA VAL A 36 -2.07 1.03 9.58
C VAL A 36 -2.18 2.40 8.92
N CYS A 37 -2.03 2.44 7.60
CA CYS A 37 -2.18 3.65 6.79
C CYS A 37 -3.43 3.54 5.91
N ARG A 38 -4.31 4.52 6.00
CA ARG A 38 -5.52 4.61 5.18
C ARG A 38 -5.32 5.68 4.11
N ILE A 39 -5.44 5.29 2.84
CA ILE A 39 -5.23 6.17 1.69
C ILE A 39 -6.52 6.23 0.86
N ASP A 40 -7.14 7.40 0.83
CA ASP A 40 -8.26 7.70 -0.06
C ASP A 40 -7.71 8.37 -1.34
N LEU A 41 -7.88 7.73 -2.49
CA LEU A 41 -7.31 8.19 -3.75
C LEU A 41 -8.02 9.44 -4.32
N ARG A 42 -9.14 9.82 -3.75
CA ARG A 42 -9.82 11.09 -4.09
C ARG A 42 -9.12 12.30 -3.45
N GLU A 43 -8.32 12.08 -2.41
CA GLU A 43 -7.64 13.11 -1.63
C GLU A 43 -6.11 13.01 -1.73
N THR A 44 -5.58 11.79 -1.95
CA THR A 44 -4.15 11.50 -1.91
C THR A 44 -3.72 10.71 -3.15
N ARG A 45 -2.60 11.07 -3.75
CA ARG A 45 -2.00 10.29 -4.84
C ARG A 45 -1.29 9.06 -4.29
N LEU A 46 -1.44 7.95 -4.99
CA LEU A 46 -0.76 6.68 -4.71
C LEU A 46 -0.06 6.21 -5.97
N GLU A 47 1.26 6.10 -5.89
CA GLU A 47 2.13 5.79 -7.02
C GLU A 47 3.04 4.61 -6.68
N LEU A 48 3.57 3.93 -7.69
CA LEU A 48 4.62 2.92 -7.57
C LEU A 48 5.90 3.46 -8.19
N PHE A 49 7.04 3.14 -7.56
CA PHE A 49 8.36 3.53 -8.02
C PHE A 49 9.30 2.33 -7.96
N ASN A 50 10.08 2.11 -9.01
CA ASN A 50 11.09 1.06 -9.07
C ASN A 50 12.46 1.61 -9.43
N LEU A 51 12.52 2.48 -10.45
CA LEU A 51 13.75 3.04 -10.98
C LEU A 51 13.84 4.55 -10.70
N ASP A 52 15.05 5.07 -10.62
CA ASP A 52 15.30 6.50 -10.62
C ASP A 52 15.19 7.10 -12.03
N GLY A 53 15.33 8.43 -12.13
CA GLY A 53 15.27 9.14 -13.42
C GLY A 53 16.39 8.76 -14.41
N GLN A 54 17.38 7.97 -14.00
CA GLN A 54 18.47 7.46 -14.83
C GLN A 54 18.30 5.98 -15.21
N GLY A 55 17.22 5.33 -14.71
CA GLY A 55 16.90 3.93 -14.97
C GLY A 55 17.63 2.94 -14.06
N ALA A 56 18.23 3.41 -12.95
CA ALA A 56 18.81 2.55 -11.93
C ALA A 56 17.78 2.26 -10.81
N PRO A 57 17.82 1.06 -10.19
CA PRO A 57 16.93 0.76 -9.06
C PRO A 57 17.11 1.76 -7.91
N LEU A 58 16.01 2.29 -7.38
CA LEU A 58 16.03 3.20 -6.22
C LEU A 58 16.65 2.55 -4.98
N GLY A 59 16.42 1.25 -4.78
CA GLY A 59 17.09 0.43 -3.78
C GLY A 59 16.69 0.69 -2.32
N SER A 60 16.12 1.85 -1.98
CA SER A 60 15.66 2.17 -0.62
C SER A 60 14.56 3.22 -0.60
N LEU A 61 13.75 3.22 0.49
CA LEU A 61 12.73 4.25 0.72
C LEU A 61 13.36 5.62 0.95
N GLY A 62 14.58 5.67 1.52
CA GLY A 62 15.34 6.93 1.69
C GLY A 62 15.71 7.56 0.35
N ALA A 63 16.21 6.77 -0.61
CA ALA A 63 16.53 7.25 -1.95
C ALA A 63 15.28 7.76 -2.69
N LEU A 64 14.14 7.06 -2.55
CA LEU A 64 12.86 7.53 -3.06
C LEU A 64 12.48 8.89 -2.46
N ALA A 65 12.56 9.02 -1.13
CA ALA A 65 12.21 10.27 -0.45
C ALA A 65 13.08 11.44 -0.89
N GLU A 66 14.38 11.21 -1.10
CA GLU A 66 15.32 12.23 -1.62
C GLU A 66 15.00 12.62 -3.06
N SER A 67 14.70 11.64 -3.93
CA SER A 67 14.29 11.88 -5.32
C SER A 67 13.02 12.73 -5.40
N LEU A 68 11.99 12.37 -4.65
CA LEU A 68 10.73 13.11 -4.62
C LEU A 68 10.90 14.52 -4.08
N ARG A 69 11.71 14.70 -3.03
CA ARG A 69 12.03 16.02 -2.48
C ARG A 69 12.76 16.90 -3.50
N ALA A 70 13.67 16.34 -4.30
CA ALA A 70 14.34 17.07 -5.37
C ALA A 70 13.37 17.54 -6.47
N GLU A 71 12.25 16.85 -6.65
CA GLU A 71 11.15 17.24 -7.54
C GLU A 71 10.12 18.18 -6.88
N GLY A 72 10.35 18.61 -5.64
CA GLY A 72 9.42 19.44 -4.88
C GLY A 72 8.16 18.71 -4.40
N LYS A 73 8.20 17.38 -4.36
CA LYS A 73 7.11 16.53 -3.85
C LYS A 73 7.34 16.17 -2.39
N GLU A 74 6.26 16.04 -1.65
CA GLU A 74 6.28 15.57 -0.25
C GLU A 74 5.82 14.11 -0.18
N LEU A 75 6.58 13.27 0.50
CA LEU A 75 6.27 11.87 0.73
C LEU A 75 5.57 11.72 2.08
N GLY A 76 4.27 11.43 2.06
CA GLY A 76 3.49 11.20 3.28
C GLY A 76 3.62 9.79 3.85
N PHE A 77 3.86 8.78 2.97
CA PHE A 77 3.97 7.38 3.34
C PHE A 77 4.66 6.60 2.22
N ALA A 78 5.47 5.62 2.57
CA ALA A 78 6.03 4.65 1.63
C ALA A 78 6.25 3.28 2.29
N MET A 79 6.10 2.21 1.50
CA MET A 79 6.43 0.85 1.91
C MET A 79 6.77 -0.02 0.69
N ASN A 80 7.44 -1.15 0.93
CA ASN A 80 7.66 -2.14 -0.12
C ASN A 80 6.32 -2.74 -0.58
N ALA A 81 6.16 -2.87 -1.88
CA ALA A 81 4.96 -3.41 -2.49
C ALA A 81 5.20 -4.83 -3.06
N GLY A 82 5.29 -4.98 -4.38
CA GLY A 82 5.51 -6.26 -5.04
C GLY A 82 6.88 -6.87 -4.74
N MET A 83 7.02 -8.15 -5.04
CA MET A 83 8.28 -8.87 -4.86
C MET A 83 9.22 -8.68 -6.04
N PHE A 84 10.52 -8.69 -5.77
CA PHE A 84 11.60 -8.53 -6.75
C PHE A 84 12.70 -9.58 -6.56
N ASP A 85 13.50 -9.78 -7.58
CA ASP A 85 14.64 -10.70 -7.58
C ASP A 85 15.91 -10.03 -6.99
N GLU A 86 17.02 -10.78 -6.92
CA GLU A 86 18.29 -10.29 -6.40
C GLU A 86 18.86 -9.09 -7.19
N ALA A 87 18.41 -8.89 -8.43
CA ALA A 87 18.77 -7.73 -9.24
C ALA A 87 17.78 -6.56 -9.11
N LEU A 88 16.93 -6.58 -8.08
CA LEU A 88 15.89 -5.59 -7.77
C LEU A 88 14.86 -5.41 -8.91
N LYS A 89 14.66 -6.45 -9.73
CA LYS A 89 13.67 -6.45 -10.81
C LYS A 89 12.39 -7.12 -10.35
N PRO A 90 11.21 -6.57 -10.70
CA PRO A 90 9.92 -7.18 -10.38
C PRO A 90 9.83 -8.63 -10.92
N ILE A 91 9.39 -9.59 -10.08
CA ILE A 91 9.20 -10.99 -10.50
C ILE A 91 7.84 -11.27 -11.13
N GLY A 92 6.87 -10.37 -10.93
CA GLY A 92 5.53 -10.40 -11.51
C GLY A 92 5.17 -9.13 -12.23
N LEU A 93 3.87 -8.94 -12.55
CA LEU A 93 3.37 -7.74 -13.21
C LEU A 93 3.87 -6.48 -12.51
N TYR A 94 4.38 -5.56 -13.30
CA TYR A 94 4.72 -4.22 -12.84
C TYR A 94 4.34 -3.18 -13.91
N VAL A 95 3.51 -2.23 -13.50
CA VAL A 95 3.08 -1.10 -14.32
C VAL A 95 3.34 0.18 -13.54
N GLU A 96 3.99 1.15 -14.18
CA GLU A 96 4.30 2.47 -13.64
C GLU A 96 3.95 3.51 -14.71
N ASP A 97 3.14 4.49 -14.34
CA ASP A 97 2.60 5.51 -15.27
C ASP A 97 1.99 4.93 -16.55
N GLY A 98 1.23 3.84 -16.42
CA GLY A 98 0.61 3.13 -17.54
C GLY A 98 1.57 2.29 -18.39
N ASN A 99 2.87 2.27 -18.07
CA ASN A 99 3.88 1.51 -18.80
C ASN A 99 4.12 0.14 -18.14
N GLU A 100 3.79 -0.95 -18.83
CA GLU A 100 4.06 -2.31 -18.38
C GLU A 100 5.54 -2.66 -18.63
N SER A 101 6.36 -2.65 -17.58
CA SER A 101 7.77 -3.06 -17.66
C SER A 101 7.98 -4.55 -17.40
N LYS A 102 7.02 -5.21 -16.72
CA LYS A 102 7.03 -6.65 -16.46
C LYS A 102 5.63 -7.23 -16.64
N LYS A 103 5.56 -8.34 -17.38
CA LYS A 103 4.32 -9.08 -17.65
C LYS A 103 3.84 -9.87 -16.43
N LEU A 104 2.55 -10.14 -16.41
CA LEU A 104 1.91 -10.99 -15.42
C LEU A 104 2.60 -12.36 -15.35
N ASN A 105 2.97 -12.78 -14.13
CA ASN A 105 3.63 -14.06 -13.89
C ASN A 105 2.61 -15.07 -13.33
N ARG A 106 2.31 -16.09 -14.13
CA ARG A 106 1.36 -17.18 -13.77
C ARG A 106 2.07 -18.50 -13.48
N ARG A 107 3.42 -18.52 -13.54
CA ARG A 107 4.21 -19.74 -13.33
C ARG A 107 4.08 -20.26 -11.91
N ASP A 108 4.27 -21.55 -11.75
CA ASP A 108 4.51 -22.16 -10.46
C ASP A 108 5.96 -21.97 -10.05
N GLY A 109 6.24 -22.01 -8.77
CA GLY A 109 7.58 -21.83 -8.21
C GLY A 109 7.60 -21.93 -6.69
N TYR A 110 8.69 -21.50 -6.09
CA TYR A 110 8.91 -21.52 -4.65
C TYR A 110 8.74 -20.11 -4.05
N GLY A 111 8.53 -20.08 -2.73
CA GLY A 111 8.37 -18.85 -1.97
C GLY A 111 6.95 -18.27 -2.00
N ASN A 112 6.77 -17.22 -1.25
CA ASN A 112 5.46 -16.61 -0.99
C ASN A 112 4.76 -16.13 -2.26
N PHE A 113 5.50 -15.56 -3.22
CA PHE A 113 4.95 -15.11 -4.50
C PHE A 113 4.17 -16.21 -5.23
N HIS A 114 4.62 -17.46 -5.14
CA HIS A 114 4.06 -18.60 -5.86
C HIS A 114 3.00 -19.37 -5.05
N VAL A 115 2.68 -18.95 -3.84
CA VAL A 115 1.55 -19.50 -3.08
C VAL A 115 0.26 -18.98 -3.70
N LYS A 116 -0.42 -19.83 -4.47
CA LYS A 116 -1.64 -19.47 -5.20
C LYS A 116 -2.91 -19.74 -4.38
N PRO A 117 -3.91 -18.84 -4.52
CA PRO A 117 -3.92 -17.68 -5.41
C PRO A 117 -3.03 -16.55 -4.88
N ASN A 118 -2.13 -16.08 -5.76
CA ASN A 118 -1.47 -14.80 -5.63
C ASN A 118 -2.31 -13.71 -6.29
N GLY A 119 -1.91 -12.44 -6.24
CA GLY A 119 -2.77 -11.36 -6.68
C GLY A 119 -2.03 -10.16 -7.26
N VAL A 120 -2.84 -9.22 -7.71
CA VAL A 120 -2.41 -7.92 -8.25
C VAL A 120 -3.07 -6.82 -7.44
N PHE A 121 -2.26 -5.89 -6.96
CA PHE A 121 -2.68 -4.56 -6.53
C PHE A 121 -2.57 -3.61 -7.71
N TYR A 122 -3.58 -2.76 -7.95
CA TYR A 122 -3.57 -1.82 -9.07
C TYR A 122 -4.32 -0.53 -8.73
N VAL A 123 -3.91 0.54 -9.42
CA VAL A 123 -4.51 1.88 -9.35
C VAL A 123 -4.93 2.30 -10.75
N LYS A 124 -6.12 2.89 -10.87
CA LYS A 124 -6.67 3.45 -12.10
C LYS A 124 -7.42 4.75 -11.81
N GLY A 125 -6.81 5.90 -12.13
CA GLY A 125 -7.33 7.21 -11.71
C GLY A 125 -7.43 7.31 -10.19
N ASP A 126 -8.61 7.58 -9.69
CA ASP A 126 -8.94 7.63 -8.26
C ASP A 126 -9.43 6.28 -7.69
N ARG A 127 -9.31 5.19 -8.45
CA ARG A 127 -9.76 3.85 -8.05
C ARG A 127 -8.59 2.94 -7.75
N VAL A 128 -8.79 2.10 -6.74
CA VAL A 128 -7.82 1.09 -6.31
C VAL A 128 -8.45 -0.30 -6.36
N GLY A 129 -7.65 -1.32 -6.64
CA GLY A 129 -8.10 -2.70 -6.67
C GLY A 129 -7.06 -3.68 -6.15
N VAL A 130 -7.56 -4.73 -5.51
CA VAL A 130 -6.82 -5.95 -5.17
C VAL A 130 -7.63 -7.13 -5.71
N ALA A 131 -7.03 -7.93 -6.58
CA ALA A 131 -7.68 -9.09 -7.17
C ALA A 131 -6.72 -10.28 -7.25
N ALA A 132 -7.25 -11.49 -7.05
CA ALA A 132 -6.51 -12.69 -7.38
C ALA A 132 -6.08 -12.67 -8.86
N THR A 133 -4.89 -13.19 -9.18
CA THR A 133 -4.30 -13.07 -10.53
C THR A 133 -5.25 -13.48 -11.66
N GLU A 134 -5.99 -14.57 -11.50
CA GLU A 134 -6.94 -15.03 -12.53
C GLU A 134 -8.21 -14.16 -12.62
N ALA A 135 -8.61 -13.53 -11.52
CA ALA A 135 -9.69 -12.54 -11.52
C ALA A 135 -9.23 -11.24 -12.18
N TYR A 136 -8.01 -10.77 -11.88
CA TYR A 136 -7.42 -9.59 -12.51
C TYR A 136 -7.37 -9.71 -14.04
N VAL A 137 -6.96 -10.86 -14.57
CA VAL A 137 -6.95 -11.10 -16.05
C VAL A 137 -8.34 -10.87 -16.66
N LYS A 138 -9.41 -11.28 -15.96
CA LYS A 138 -10.79 -11.13 -16.47
C LYS A 138 -11.29 -9.68 -16.42
N LEU A 139 -10.73 -8.84 -15.55
CA LEU A 139 -11.08 -7.42 -15.49
C LEU A 139 -10.67 -6.67 -16.76
N ASN A 140 -9.62 -7.14 -17.44
CA ASN A 140 -9.06 -6.52 -18.65
C ASN A 140 -8.77 -5.01 -18.44
N GLU A 141 -8.33 -4.65 -17.22
CA GLU A 141 -8.00 -3.27 -16.85
C GLU A 141 -6.66 -2.84 -17.45
N LYS A 142 -6.57 -1.55 -17.77
CA LYS A 142 -5.31 -0.87 -18.08
C LYS A 142 -5.00 0.08 -16.94
N PRO A 143 -4.30 -0.37 -15.89
CA PRO A 143 -4.01 0.45 -14.73
C PRO A 143 -2.95 1.50 -15.03
N ASP A 144 -2.95 2.58 -14.24
CA ASP A 144 -1.87 3.55 -14.23
C ASP A 144 -0.67 2.99 -13.44
N PHE A 145 -0.96 2.28 -12.35
CA PHE A 145 0.03 1.56 -11.54
C PHE A 145 -0.47 0.15 -11.22
N ALA A 146 0.39 -0.85 -11.27
CA ALA A 146 0.08 -2.20 -10.81
C ALA A 146 1.32 -2.95 -10.36
N THR A 147 1.17 -3.80 -9.35
CA THR A 147 2.21 -4.73 -8.93
C THR A 147 1.60 -6.07 -8.55
N GLN A 148 2.25 -7.15 -8.98
CA GLN A 148 1.87 -8.51 -8.60
C GLN A 148 2.68 -8.96 -7.38
N SER A 149 1.99 -9.57 -6.43
CA SER A 149 2.59 -10.13 -5.23
C SER A 149 1.83 -11.38 -4.78
N GLY A 150 2.21 -11.93 -3.64
CA GLY A 150 1.49 -13.10 -3.11
C GLY A 150 2.04 -13.61 -1.78
N PRO A 151 1.20 -14.37 -1.09
CA PRO A 151 -0.16 -14.80 -1.46
C PRO A 151 -1.23 -13.73 -1.27
N MET A 152 -2.42 -13.95 -1.85
CA MET A 152 -3.62 -13.26 -1.36
C MET A 152 -3.82 -13.59 0.12
N LEU A 153 -4.20 -12.61 0.92
CA LEU A 153 -4.52 -12.79 2.34
C LEU A 153 -6.00 -13.10 2.54
N VAL A 154 -6.84 -12.28 1.91
CA VAL A 154 -8.30 -12.40 1.91
C VAL A 154 -8.78 -12.40 0.45
N ILE A 155 -9.74 -13.27 0.14
CA ILE A 155 -10.32 -13.43 -1.18
C ILE A 155 -11.83 -13.48 -1.01
N ASP A 156 -12.55 -12.48 -1.52
CA ASP A 156 -14.01 -12.38 -1.41
C ASP A 156 -14.51 -12.63 0.03
N GLY A 157 -13.86 -11.99 1.01
CA GLY A 157 -14.18 -12.09 2.43
C GLY A 157 -13.72 -13.39 3.11
N LYS A 158 -12.98 -14.26 2.43
CA LYS A 158 -12.47 -15.52 3.00
C LYS A 158 -10.95 -15.49 3.14
N ILE A 159 -10.44 -15.96 4.27
CA ILE A 159 -9.00 -16.17 4.45
C ILE A 159 -8.50 -17.18 3.42
N HIS A 160 -7.28 -16.95 2.93
CA HIS A 160 -6.63 -17.83 1.96
C HIS A 160 -6.64 -19.29 2.43
N PRO A 161 -7.07 -20.28 1.61
CA PRO A 161 -7.35 -21.65 2.06
C PRO A 161 -6.13 -22.45 2.53
N LYS A 162 -4.91 -21.99 2.23
CA LYS A 162 -3.66 -22.62 2.70
C LYS A 162 -3.18 -22.10 4.05
N PHE A 163 -3.83 -21.10 4.63
CA PHE A 163 -3.43 -20.58 5.95
C PHE A 163 -4.10 -21.36 7.06
N SER A 164 -3.33 -21.64 8.11
CA SER A 164 -3.76 -22.35 9.31
C SER A 164 -3.53 -21.49 10.54
N GLU A 165 -4.46 -21.52 11.49
CA GLU A 165 -4.32 -20.92 12.82
C GLU A 165 -3.06 -21.39 13.55
N THR A 166 -2.68 -22.65 13.32
CA THR A 166 -1.47 -23.27 13.90
C THR A 166 -0.22 -23.08 13.05
N GLY A 167 -0.26 -22.16 12.08
CA GLY A 167 0.86 -21.89 11.18
C GLY A 167 2.07 -21.33 11.93
N MET A 168 3.25 -21.96 11.77
CA MET A 168 4.47 -21.65 12.53
C MET A 168 5.37 -20.60 11.85
N SER A 169 4.99 -20.07 10.72
CA SER A 169 5.79 -19.07 9.98
C SER A 169 5.54 -17.66 10.50
N TYR A 170 6.19 -17.30 11.59
CA TYR A 170 6.12 -15.96 12.19
C TYR A 170 7.17 -15.05 11.60
N LYS A 171 6.75 -13.92 11.04
CA LYS A 171 7.59 -12.87 10.40
C LYS A 171 6.95 -11.50 10.59
N ILE A 172 7.72 -10.43 10.48
CA ILE A 172 7.17 -9.10 10.17
C ILE A 172 6.51 -9.19 8.79
N ARG A 173 5.29 -8.71 8.68
CA ARG A 173 4.50 -8.78 7.45
C ARG A 173 3.93 -7.44 7.09
N ASN A 174 3.86 -7.18 5.79
CA ASN A 174 3.14 -6.04 5.26
C ASN A 174 2.15 -6.49 4.17
N GLY A 175 1.19 -5.63 3.88
CA GLY A 175 0.19 -5.94 2.88
C GLY A 175 -0.76 -4.79 2.65
N VAL A 176 -1.64 -4.98 1.69
CA VAL A 176 -2.67 -4.03 1.31
C VAL A 176 -4.03 -4.71 1.24
N GLY A 177 -5.06 -4.04 1.74
CA GLY A 177 -6.45 -4.40 1.57
C GLY A 177 -7.24 -3.26 0.96
N MET A 178 -8.44 -3.57 0.47
CA MET A 178 -9.38 -2.56 -0.02
C MET A 178 -10.53 -2.44 0.95
N LEU A 179 -10.82 -1.21 1.37
CA LEU A 179 -12.04 -0.90 2.10
C LEU A 179 -13.22 -0.68 1.13
N ASP A 180 -12.96 0.06 0.06
CA ASP A 180 -13.88 0.32 -1.06
C ASP A 180 -13.09 0.57 -2.36
N ALA A 181 -13.75 1.03 -3.41
CA ALA A 181 -13.14 1.26 -4.72
C ALA A 181 -12.13 2.43 -4.75
N HIS A 182 -12.10 3.27 -3.72
CA HIS A 182 -11.24 4.46 -3.66
C HIS A 182 -10.27 4.42 -2.48
N THR A 183 -10.49 3.53 -1.51
CA THR A 183 -9.73 3.51 -0.25
C THR A 183 -8.91 2.23 -0.10
N ALA A 184 -7.59 2.37 -0.10
CA ALA A 184 -6.65 1.32 0.24
C ALA A 184 -6.23 1.40 1.72
N ILE A 185 -6.04 0.24 2.34
CA ILE A 185 -5.49 0.09 3.69
C ILE A 185 -4.16 -0.63 3.60
N PHE A 186 -3.08 0.05 3.95
CA PHE A 186 -1.74 -0.54 4.05
C PHE A 186 -1.43 -0.87 5.49
N VAL A 187 -0.84 -2.02 5.72
CA VAL A 187 -0.52 -2.51 7.07
C VAL A 187 0.89 -3.07 7.11
N ILE A 188 1.61 -2.78 8.18
CA ILE A 188 2.82 -3.49 8.60
C ILE A 188 2.64 -3.97 10.04
N SER A 189 3.05 -5.21 10.34
CA SER A 189 3.06 -5.72 11.72
C SER A 189 4.32 -5.26 12.44
N GLU A 190 4.19 -4.80 13.68
CA GLU A 190 5.30 -4.35 14.53
C GLU A 190 6.00 -5.54 15.21
N ASN A 191 5.30 -6.65 15.36
CA ASN A 191 5.83 -7.92 15.85
C ASN A 191 5.59 -9.03 14.83
N ALA A 192 6.30 -10.15 14.98
CA ALA A 192 6.18 -11.27 14.07
C ALA A 192 4.79 -11.92 14.19
N VAL A 193 4.10 -12.10 13.06
CA VAL A 193 2.78 -12.73 12.95
C VAL A 193 2.80 -13.82 11.89
N ASN A 194 1.93 -14.84 12.03
CA ASN A 194 1.73 -15.82 10.98
C ASN A 194 0.80 -15.28 9.87
N PHE A 195 0.63 -16.00 8.78
CA PHE A 195 -0.23 -15.55 7.68
C PHE A 195 -1.72 -15.58 8.04
N TYR A 196 -2.16 -16.49 8.88
CA TYR A 196 -3.56 -16.60 9.27
C TYR A 196 -3.99 -15.41 10.11
N ASP A 197 -3.22 -15.06 11.15
CA ASP A 197 -3.49 -13.93 12.03
C ASP A 197 -3.45 -12.60 11.25
N PHE A 198 -2.46 -12.47 10.34
CA PHE A 198 -2.36 -11.28 9.49
C PHE A 198 -3.55 -11.17 8.51
N ALA A 199 -4.03 -12.27 7.93
CA ALA A 199 -5.21 -12.28 7.09
C ALA A 199 -6.49 -12.01 7.89
N LYS A 200 -6.58 -12.54 9.12
CA LYS A 200 -7.70 -12.30 10.05
C LYS A 200 -7.85 -10.82 10.40
N LEU A 201 -6.73 -10.12 10.63
CA LEU A 201 -6.73 -8.66 10.82
C LEU A 201 -7.43 -7.94 9.65
N PHE A 202 -7.04 -8.24 8.41
CA PHE A 202 -7.65 -7.61 7.23
C PHE A 202 -9.14 -7.92 7.10
N ARG A 203 -9.54 -9.18 7.32
CA ARG A 203 -10.92 -9.61 7.17
C ARG A 203 -11.82 -9.09 8.30
N ASP A 204 -11.42 -9.30 9.56
CA ASP A 204 -12.31 -9.16 10.70
C ASP A 204 -12.26 -7.75 11.32
N ARG A 205 -11.05 -7.16 11.38
CA ARG A 205 -10.86 -5.85 12.00
C ARG A 205 -10.92 -4.69 11.01
N LEU A 206 -10.33 -4.89 9.81
CA LEU A 206 -10.26 -3.88 8.77
C LEU A 206 -11.36 -4.05 7.70
N THR A 207 -12.15 -5.11 7.77
CA THR A 207 -13.31 -5.39 6.90
C THR A 207 -13.00 -5.40 5.40
N CYS A 208 -11.75 -5.77 5.03
CA CYS A 208 -11.32 -5.85 3.65
C CYS A 208 -11.81 -7.14 2.99
N ALA A 209 -12.63 -7.05 1.96
CA ALA A 209 -13.08 -8.22 1.20
C ALA A 209 -11.96 -8.87 0.40
N ASN A 210 -10.96 -8.09 -0.04
CA ASN A 210 -9.75 -8.57 -0.70
C ASN A 210 -8.52 -7.92 -0.07
N ALA A 211 -7.48 -8.74 0.20
CA ALA A 211 -6.20 -8.26 0.71
C ALA A 211 -5.05 -9.11 0.15
N LEU A 212 -3.90 -8.48 -0.04
CA LEU A 212 -2.72 -9.04 -0.68
C LEU A 212 -1.50 -8.83 0.22
N PHE A 213 -0.71 -9.88 0.39
CA PHE A 213 0.60 -9.79 1.05
C PHE A 213 1.62 -9.16 0.11
N PHE A 214 2.43 -8.26 0.67
CA PHE A 214 3.62 -7.70 0.05
C PHE A 214 4.89 -8.30 0.66
N ASP A 215 6.07 -7.79 0.30
CA ASP A 215 7.32 -8.30 0.86
C ASP A 215 7.68 -7.56 2.15
N GLY A 216 7.14 -8.04 3.28
CA GLY A 216 7.37 -7.45 4.60
C GLY A 216 8.78 -7.62 5.16
N THR A 217 9.61 -8.47 4.56
CA THR A 217 10.96 -8.77 5.09
C THR A 217 11.91 -7.59 4.95
N VAL A 218 11.64 -6.67 4.04
CA VAL A 218 12.45 -5.48 3.73
C VAL A 218 11.71 -4.16 3.97
N SER A 219 10.50 -4.21 4.55
CA SER A 219 9.71 -2.99 4.80
C SER A 219 10.09 -2.34 6.11
N SER A 220 10.30 -1.03 6.05
CA SER A 220 10.25 -0.09 7.18
C SER A 220 9.30 1.04 6.81
N LEU A 221 8.60 1.56 7.81
CA LEU A 221 7.83 2.82 7.71
C LEU A 221 8.70 3.99 8.08
#